data_b2380a9b479ea1c0afa3b7efb152a920
#
_entry.id   b2380a9b479ea1c0afa3b7efb152a920
#
_cell.length_a   1.000
_cell.length_b   1.000
_cell.length_c   1.000
_cell.angle_alpha   90.00
_cell.angle_beta   90.00
_cell.angle_gamma   90.00
#
_symmetry.space_group_name_H-M   'P 1'
#
loop_
_entity.id
_entity.type
_entity.pdbx_description
1 polymer ?
#
loop_
_entity_poly.entity_id
_entity_poly.type
_entity_poly.pdbx_seq_one_letter_code
_entity_poly.pdbx_strand_id
1 'polypeptide(L)' 'STIEPDRLLYLAIPLDAFDTFFQMEFTQIAIKHYQVPLIIYDPVKEVITQWIKINL' A
#
# COMPACT_ATOMS: atom_id res chain seq x y z
N SER A 1 23.80 -6.19 7.34
CA SER A 1 22.73 -5.44 8.01
C SER A 1 21.71 -6.40 8.56
N THR A 2 21.17 -6.04 9.69
CA THR A 2 20.19 -6.87 10.36
C THR A 2 18.79 -6.42 9.97
N ILE A 3 18.00 -7.34 9.45
CA ILE A 3 16.61 -7.07 9.16
C ILE A 3 15.80 -7.46 10.39
N GLU A 4 15.08 -6.50 10.94
CA GLU A 4 14.23 -6.80 12.09
C GLU A 4 12.98 -7.51 11.59
N PRO A 5 12.73 -8.76 12.01
CA PRO A 5 11.65 -9.56 11.45
C PRO A 5 10.26 -9.05 11.84
N ASP A 6 10.17 -8.22 12.86
CA ASP A 6 8.90 -7.67 13.32
C ASP A 6 8.57 -6.31 12.69
N ARG A 7 9.43 -5.80 11.81
CA ARG A 7 9.14 -4.58 11.09
C ARG A 7 8.28 -4.86 9.88
N LEU A 8 7.26 -4.02 9.71
CA LEU A 8 6.39 -4.09 8.55
C LEU A 8 6.70 -2.93 7.62
N LEU A 9 6.73 -3.23 6.32
CA LEU A 9 6.87 -2.20 5.31
C LEU A 9 5.49 -1.91 4.73
N TYR A 10 5.12 -0.64 4.72
CA TYR A 10 3.87 -0.19 4.13
C TYR A 10 4.18 0.60 2.88
N LEU A 11 3.37 0.42 1.85
CA LEU A 11 3.46 1.23 0.65
C LEU A 11 2.44 2.36 0.75
N ALA A 12 2.91 3.60 0.79
CA ALA A 12 2.03 4.75 0.88
C ALA A 12 1.70 5.26 -0.52
N ILE A 13 0.41 5.40 -0.81
CA ILE A 13 -0.07 5.81 -2.13
C ILE A 13 -0.98 7.03 -1.98
N PRO A 14 -0.72 8.12 -2.73
CA PRO A 14 -1.62 9.26 -2.73
C PRO A 14 -3.01 8.88 -3.25
N LEU A 15 -4.02 9.49 -2.67
CA LEU A 15 -5.42 9.18 -3.00
C LEU A 15 -5.69 9.33 -4.49
N ASP A 16 -5.17 10.38 -5.12
CA ASP A 16 -5.41 10.64 -6.53
C ASP A 16 -4.74 9.64 -7.45
N ALA A 17 -3.72 8.94 -6.98
CA ALA A 17 -3.04 7.90 -7.75
C ALA A 17 -3.61 6.51 -7.49
N PHE A 18 -4.39 6.35 -6.43
CA PHE A 18 -4.84 5.04 -5.97
C PHE A 18 -5.70 4.31 -7.00
N ASP A 19 -6.67 4.99 -7.58
CA ASP A 19 -7.58 4.37 -8.54
C ASP A 19 -6.82 3.85 -9.76
N THR A 20 -5.96 4.69 -10.34
CA THR A 20 -5.18 4.29 -11.50
C THR A 20 -4.25 3.13 -11.17
N PHE A 21 -3.59 3.22 -10.02
CA PHE A 21 -2.65 2.19 -9.57
C PHE A 21 -3.34 0.84 -9.44
N PHE A 22 -4.53 0.83 -8.82
CA PHE A 22 -5.24 -0.42 -8.57
C PHE A 22 -5.95 -0.98 -9.79
N GLN A 23 -6.18 -0.17 -10.82
CA GLN A 23 -6.76 -0.68 -12.05
C GLN A 23 -5.75 -1.44 -12.90
N MET A 24 -4.48 -1.33 -12.58
CA MET A 24 -3.46 -2.07 -13.31
C MET A 24 -3.41 -3.50 -12.80
N GLU A 25 -3.77 -4.43 -13.66
CA GLU A 25 -3.80 -5.85 -13.31
C GLU A 25 -2.45 -6.32 -12.78
N PHE A 26 -1.38 -5.87 -13.42
CA PHE A 26 -0.04 -6.22 -12.99
C PHE A 26 0.21 -5.80 -11.54
N THR A 27 -0.23 -4.60 -11.19
CA THR A 27 -0.07 -4.08 -9.84
C THR A 27 -0.83 -4.91 -8.82
N GLN A 28 -2.06 -5.31 -9.15
CA GLN A 28 -2.86 -6.14 -8.26
C GLN A 28 -2.19 -7.47 -8.00
N ILE A 29 -1.66 -8.08 -9.04
CA ILE A 29 -0.95 -9.36 -8.92
C ILE A 29 0.30 -9.19 -8.06
N ALA A 30 1.07 -8.14 -8.29
CA ALA A 30 2.30 -7.90 -7.54
C ALA A 30 2.03 -7.69 -6.06
N ILE A 31 1.02 -6.89 -5.74
CA ILE A 31 0.66 -6.61 -4.34
C ILE A 31 0.23 -7.88 -3.64
N LYS A 32 -0.58 -8.70 -4.28
CA LYS A 32 -1.02 -9.97 -3.71
C LYS A 32 0.15 -10.93 -3.53
N HIS A 33 1.03 -10.99 -4.52
CA HIS A 33 2.15 -11.90 -4.48
C HIS A 33 3.11 -11.56 -3.34
N TYR A 34 3.42 -10.28 -3.17
CA TYR A 34 4.36 -9.84 -2.15
C TYR A 34 3.67 -9.47 -0.83
N GLN A 35 2.35 -9.48 -0.80
CA GLN A 35 1.57 -9.22 0.42
C GLN A 35 1.94 -7.90 1.08
N VAL A 36 1.97 -6.85 0.27
CA VAL A 36 2.36 -5.53 0.72
C VAL A 36 1.16 -4.79 1.28
N PRO A 37 1.16 -4.42 2.56
CA PRO A 37 0.10 -3.59 3.10
C PRO A 37 0.21 -2.16 2.58
N LEU A 38 -0.94 -1.52 2.38
CA LEU A 38 -1.01 -0.21 1.76
C LEU A 38 -1.58 0.83 2.70
N ILE A 39 -1.09 2.05 2.56
CA ILE A 39 -1.65 3.22 3.21
C ILE A 39 -2.05 4.19 2.11
N ILE A 40 -3.33 4.53 2.06
CA ILE A 40 -3.83 5.52 1.11
C ILE A 40 -3.99 6.83 1.86
N TYR A 41 -3.41 7.89 1.35
CA TYR A 41 -3.43 9.18 2.04
C TYR A 41 -3.87 10.30 1.12
N ASP A 42 -4.45 11.32 1.73
CA ASP A 42 -4.86 12.54 1.03
C ASP A 42 -3.80 13.60 1.31
N PRO A 43 -2.98 13.96 0.32
CA PRO A 43 -1.90 14.93 0.55
C PRO A 43 -2.41 16.35 0.77
N VAL A 44 -3.62 16.66 0.31
CA VAL A 44 -4.20 17.99 0.50
C VAL A 44 -4.69 18.15 1.94
N LYS A 45 -5.42 17.15 2.44
CA LYS A 45 -5.94 17.19 3.80
C LYS A 45 -4.95 16.64 4.83
N GLU A 46 -3.86 16.06 4.38
CA GLU A 46 -2.81 15.51 5.23
C GLU A 46 -3.37 14.45 6.19
N VAL A 47 -4.22 13.56 5.68
CA VAL A 47 -4.81 12.48 6.46
C VAL A 47 -4.68 11.16 5.73
N ILE A 48 -4.63 10.08 6.50
CA ILE A 48 -4.74 8.74 5.95
C ILE A 48 -6.20 8.42 5.78
N THR A 49 -6.59 8.09 4.54
CA THR A 49 -7.98 7.80 4.24
C THR A 49 -8.30 6.32 4.34
N GLN A 50 -7.29 5.46 4.14
CA GLN A 50 -7.55 4.02 4.14
C GLN A 50 -6.28 3.25 4.46
N TRP A 51 -6.43 2.22 5.27
CA TRP A 51 -5.39 1.24 5.54
C TRP A 51 -5.83 -0.07 4.94
N ILE A 52 -5.00 -0.65 4.09
CA ILE A 52 -5.31 -1.94 3.48
C ILE A 52 -4.27 -2.94 3.95
N LYS A 53 -4.71 -3.90 4.74
CA LYS A 53 -3.87 -4.98 5.20
C LYS A 53 -4.20 -6.24 4.43
N ILE A 54 -3.17 -6.98 4.09
CA ILE A 54 -3.35 -8.24 3.38
C ILE A 54 -3.21 -9.37 4.39
N ASN A 55 -4.28 -10.11 4.55
CA ASN A 55 -4.31 -11.26 5.45
C ASN A 55 -3.88 -12.51 4.69
N LEU A 56 -3.10 -13.30 5.37
CA LEU A 56 -2.63 -14.58 4.86
C LEU A 56 -3.58 -15.70 5.17
#